data_50919840f45a8ac4dfe129feef16c93e
#
_entry.id   50919840f45a8ac4dfe129feef16c93e
#
_cell.length_a   1.000
_cell.length_b   1.000
_cell.length_c   1.000
_cell.angle_alpha   90.00
_cell.angle_beta   90.00
_cell.angle_gamma   90.00
#
_symmetry.space_group_name_H-M   'P 1'
#
loop_
_entity.id
_entity.type
_entity.pdbx_description
1 polymer ?
#
loop_
_entity_poly.entity_id
_entity_poly.type
_entity_poly.pdbx_seq_one_letter_code
_entity_poly.pdbx_strand_id
1 'polypeptide(L)'
;MIFQAFKQFTEGLGFTKQAMMISVWGNLINVILGIIFVKGMFGLTPMGVSGVGLSILIDRILMAIAMGAYVFNSKNFKVYLSQFKFFSFDLSRIKKIAKLGAPVAMQYSFEISAFSGAGILIGTIGKVEQAAHFTALSLAAFTYMLATGIANAATIKTGNNFGSKNFKGLRLSAIASYHIVIVFMSATALLFMLANNLLPYVYTSDTTVIGIAAQLLIIAGFFQLFDGTQVVGLGVLRGLGDVNMPTFITFLSYWVIGIPVGYLLCFKYGFGVNGIWYGLTFGLLTASILLFIRFQNRTKKLAAQKTELHQA
;
A
#
# COMPACT_ATOMS: atom_id res chain seq x y z
N MET A 1 3.99 13.97 9.01
CA MET A 1 4.91 13.14 9.83
C MET A 1 4.37 12.89 11.24
N ILE A 2 4.07 13.92 12.07
CA ILE A 2 3.63 13.78 13.47
C ILE A 2 2.39 12.89 13.64
N PHE A 3 1.32 13.15 12.85
CA PHE A 3 0.13 12.30 12.85
C PHE A 3 0.45 10.81 12.61
N GLN A 4 1.30 10.52 11.61
CA GLN A 4 1.68 9.15 11.30
C GLN A 4 2.47 8.47 12.43
N ALA A 5 3.32 9.20 13.14
CA ALA A 5 4.05 8.68 14.28
C ALA A 5 3.10 8.24 15.41
N PHE A 6 2.16 9.10 15.79
CA PHE A 6 1.15 8.76 16.79
C PHE A 6 0.21 7.64 16.32
N LYS A 7 -0.20 7.66 15.05
CA LYS A 7 -1.01 6.61 14.44
C LYS A 7 -0.32 5.25 14.53
N GLN A 8 0.92 5.15 14.06
CA GLN A 8 1.68 3.91 14.10
C GLN A 8 1.95 3.41 15.53
N PHE A 9 2.17 4.33 16.47
CA PHE A 9 2.31 3.99 17.88
C PHE A 9 1.05 3.34 18.43
N THR A 10 -0.12 3.93 18.21
CA THR A 10 -1.39 3.39 18.72
C THR A 10 -1.81 2.10 18.01
N GLU A 11 -1.62 2.00 16.70
CA GLU A 11 -1.89 0.81 15.91
C GLU A 11 -0.97 -0.36 16.31
N GLY A 12 0.32 -0.09 16.56
CA GLY A 12 1.28 -1.08 17.04
C GLY A 12 0.90 -1.68 18.40
N LEU A 13 0.22 -0.90 19.25
CA LEU A 13 -0.35 -1.35 20.53
C LEU A 13 -1.73 -2.00 20.41
N GLY A 14 -2.29 -2.08 19.18
CA GLY A 14 -3.60 -2.68 18.91
C GLY A 14 -4.79 -1.71 19.02
N PHE A 15 -4.57 -0.43 19.30
CA PHE A 15 -5.63 0.59 19.40
C PHE A 15 -5.88 1.25 18.03
N THR A 16 -6.51 0.53 17.11
CA THR A 16 -6.70 0.97 15.72
C THR A 16 -7.95 1.81 15.51
N LYS A 17 -9.01 1.62 16.33
CA LYS A 17 -10.31 2.24 16.14
C LYS A 17 -10.25 3.78 16.14
N GLN A 18 -9.56 4.37 17.10
CA GLN A 18 -9.48 5.83 17.24
C GLN A 18 -8.65 6.44 16.11
N ALA A 19 -7.55 5.79 15.75
CA ALA A 19 -6.74 6.21 14.61
C ALA A 19 -7.55 6.19 13.30
N MET A 20 -8.39 5.17 13.10
CA MET A 20 -9.32 5.09 11.99
C MET A 20 -10.33 6.24 12.02
N MET A 21 -11.01 6.45 13.16
CA MET A 21 -12.03 7.52 13.29
C MET A 21 -11.42 8.90 13.01
N ILE A 22 -10.26 9.23 13.59
CA ILE A 22 -9.59 10.50 13.36
C ILE A 22 -9.21 10.65 11.87
N SER A 23 -8.76 9.58 11.22
CA SER A 23 -8.46 9.61 9.78
C SER A 23 -9.71 9.83 8.92
N VAL A 24 -10.84 9.20 9.25
CA VAL A 24 -12.10 9.37 8.52
C VAL A 24 -12.63 10.80 8.67
N TRP A 25 -12.70 11.31 9.90
CA TRP A 25 -13.16 12.68 10.14
C TRP A 25 -12.22 13.73 9.53
N GLY A 26 -10.90 13.51 9.60
CA GLY A 26 -9.93 14.38 8.95
C GLY A 26 -10.18 14.45 7.45
N ASN A 27 -10.29 13.30 6.77
CA ASN A 27 -10.57 13.28 5.33
C ASN A 27 -11.90 13.97 4.96
N LEU A 28 -12.96 13.81 5.76
CA LEU A 28 -14.22 14.52 5.55
C LEU A 28 -14.03 16.05 5.66
N ILE A 29 -13.33 16.51 6.69
CA ILE A 29 -13.00 17.92 6.87
C ILE A 29 -12.15 18.42 5.69
N ASN A 30 -11.18 17.65 5.24
CA ASN A 30 -10.34 18.00 4.10
C ASN A 30 -11.18 18.25 2.82
N VAL A 31 -12.13 17.34 2.52
CA VAL A 31 -13.03 17.49 1.36
C VAL A 31 -13.90 18.76 1.48
N ILE A 32 -14.49 18.98 2.65
CA ILE A 32 -15.33 20.17 2.90
C ILE A 32 -14.52 21.45 2.74
N LEU A 33 -13.37 21.54 3.41
CA LEU A 33 -12.49 22.71 3.31
C LEU A 33 -11.95 22.90 1.88
N GLY A 34 -11.63 21.79 1.20
CA GLY A 34 -11.19 21.82 -0.19
C GLY A 34 -12.22 22.47 -1.11
N ILE A 35 -13.49 22.07 -1.00
CA ILE A 35 -14.58 22.68 -1.77
C ILE A 35 -14.75 24.17 -1.44
N ILE A 36 -14.70 24.53 -0.16
CA ILE A 36 -14.85 25.91 0.30
C ILE A 36 -13.74 26.79 -0.28
N PHE A 37 -12.48 26.39 -0.18
CA PHE A 37 -11.34 27.18 -0.64
C PHE A 37 -11.22 27.23 -2.16
N VAL A 38 -11.49 26.11 -2.84
CA VAL A 38 -11.44 26.08 -4.31
C VAL A 38 -12.50 26.98 -4.93
N LYS A 39 -13.75 26.93 -4.40
CA LYS A 39 -14.86 27.72 -4.94
C LYS A 39 -14.96 29.13 -4.38
N GLY A 40 -14.20 29.45 -3.32
CA GLY A 40 -14.30 30.77 -2.68
C GLY A 40 -15.62 31.00 -1.97
N MET A 41 -16.15 29.98 -1.26
CA MET A 41 -17.40 30.11 -0.50
C MET A 41 -17.20 30.98 0.74
N PHE A 42 -18.32 31.51 1.31
CA PHE A 42 -18.34 32.34 2.52
C PHE A 42 -17.54 33.66 2.39
N GLY A 43 -17.45 34.25 1.20
CA GLY A 43 -16.75 35.53 1.00
C GLY A 43 -15.22 35.41 0.81
N LEU A 44 -14.71 34.19 0.71
CA LEU A 44 -13.30 33.96 0.38
C LEU A 44 -13.08 34.12 -1.14
N THR A 45 -11.91 34.60 -1.52
CA THR A 45 -11.50 34.59 -2.95
C THR A 45 -11.24 33.14 -3.40
N PRO A 46 -11.71 32.73 -4.61
CA PRO A 46 -11.43 31.40 -5.14
C PRO A 46 -9.93 31.14 -5.24
N MET A 47 -9.43 30.13 -4.53
CA MET A 47 -7.99 29.83 -4.46
C MET A 47 -7.57 28.74 -5.47
N GLY A 48 -8.51 28.08 -6.16
CA GLY A 48 -8.19 27.02 -7.11
C GLY A 48 -7.31 25.91 -6.47
N VAL A 49 -6.22 25.54 -7.15
CA VAL A 49 -5.30 24.48 -6.70
C VAL A 49 -4.64 24.81 -5.37
N SER A 50 -4.33 26.09 -5.10
CA SER A 50 -3.76 26.51 -3.81
C SER A 50 -4.70 26.25 -2.63
N GLY A 51 -6.03 26.35 -2.87
CA GLY A 51 -7.05 26.02 -1.87
C GLY A 51 -7.03 24.54 -1.46
N VAL A 52 -6.77 23.64 -2.43
CA VAL A 52 -6.58 22.21 -2.13
C VAL A 52 -5.34 21.99 -1.24
N GLY A 53 -4.22 22.66 -1.56
CA GLY A 53 -3.01 22.59 -0.74
C GLY A 53 -3.23 23.05 0.69
N LEU A 54 -3.97 24.17 0.86
CA LEU A 54 -4.30 24.72 2.17
C LEU A 54 -5.23 23.79 2.98
N SER A 55 -6.25 23.20 2.34
CA SER A 55 -7.13 22.23 3.01
C SER A 55 -6.38 21.00 3.52
N ILE A 56 -5.45 20.47 2.72
CA ILE A 56 -4.59 19.35 3.13
C ILE A 56 -3.70 19.74 4.32
N LEU A 57 -3.12 20.93 4.31
CA LEU A 57 -2.27 21.40 5.42
C LEU A 57 -3.07 21.48 6.73
N ILE A 58 -4.24 22.11 6.69
CA ILE A 58 -5.13 22.26 7.87
C ILE A 58 -5.55 20.88 8.38
N ASP A 59 -5.98 20.00 7.51
CA ASP A 59 -6.35 18.62 7.85
C ASP A 59 -5.21 17.87 8.56
N ARG A 60 -3.99 17.94 8.01
CA ARG A 60 -2.82 17.29 8.62
C ARG A 60 -2.50 17.84 10.01
N ILE A 61 -2.66 19.13 10.22
CA ILE A 61 -2.48 19.77 11.54
C ILE A 61 -3.57 19.29 12.50
N LEU A 62 -4.83 19.34 12.09
CA LEU A 62 -5.97 18.92 12.94
C LEU A 62 -5.85 17.44 13.31
N MET A 63 -5.55 16.55 12.35
CA MET A 63 -5.32 15.14 12.64
C MET A 63 -4.15 14.92 13.61
N ALA A 64 -3.06 15.67 13.47
CA ALA A 64 -1.92 15.57 14.38
C ALA A 64 -2.27 16.01 15.80
N ILE A 65 -3.01 17.10 15.94
CA ILE A 65 -3.49 17.61 17.25
C ILE A 65 -4.47 16.59 17.87
N ALA A 66 -5.45 16.12 17.11
CA ALA A 66 -6.47 15.18 17.61
C ALA A 66 -5.82 13.85 18.07
N MET A 67 -4.88 13.33 17.28
CA MET A 67 -4.20 12.09 17.61
C MET A 67 -3.24 12.27 18.80
N GLY A 68 -2.54 13.40 18.87
CA GLY A 68 -1.69 13.76 20.01
C GLY A 68 -2.54 13.88 21.29
N ALA A 69 -3.65 14.64 21.24
CA ALA A 69 -4.57 14.78 22.37
C ALA A 69 -5.09 13.41 22.84
N TYR A 70 -5.46 12.53 21.92
CA TYR A 70 -5.88 11.17 22.24
C TYR A 70 -4.77 10.38 22.97
N VAL A 71 -3.55 10.41 22.46
CA VAL A 71 -2.42 9.68 23.07
C VAL A 71 -2.08 10.22 24.45
N PHE A 72 -2.02 11.55 24.62
CA PHE A 72 -1.62 12.14 25.91
C PHE A 72 -2.73 12.07 26.98
N ASN A 73 -4.01 12.07 26.60
CA ASN A 73 -5.12 12.03 27.57
C ASN A 73 -5.63 10.62 27.88
N SER A 74 -5.34 9.64 27.05
CA SER A 74 -5.85 8.27 27.23
C SER A 74 -5.12 7.54 28.37
N LYS A 75 -5.91 6.92 29.25
CA LYS A 75 -5.39 6.09 30.35
C LYS A 75 -4.55 4.91 29.85
N ASN A 76 -4.84 4.40 28.64
CA ASN A 76 -4.17 3.24 28.04
C ASN A 76 -2.68 3.49 27.74
N PHE A 77 -2.28 4.74 27.58
CA PHE A 77 -0.91 5.10 27.21
C PHE A 77 -0.09 5.70 28.37
N LYS A 78 -0.69 5.93 29.53
CA LYS A 78 0.01 6.54 30.68
C LYS A 78 1.28 5.83 31.08
N VAL A 79 1.29 4.49 31.02
CA VAL A 79 2.48 3.68 31.35
C VAL A 79 3.65 3.97 30.40
N TYR A 80 3.36 4.18 29.12
CA TYR A 80 4.37 4.49 28.11
C TYR A 80 4.80 5.96 28.19
N LEU A 81 3.87 6.86 28.50
CA LEU A 81 4.14 8.30 28.60
C LEU A 81 4.95 8.66 29.85
N SER A 82 4.80 7.93 30.96
CA SER A 82 5.57 8.17 32.19
C SER A 82 7.08 7.99 32.00
N GLN A 83 7.48 7.17 31.03
CA GLN A 83 8.88 6.94 30.68
C GLN A 83 9.36 7.80 29.52
N PHE A 84 8.47 8.61 28.93
CA PHE A 84 8.77 9.39 27.74
C PHE A 84 9.55 10.68 28.10
N LYS A 85 10.77 10.78 27.57
CA LYS A 85 11.62 11.96 27.72
C LYS A 85 11.72 12.67 26.37
N PHE A 86 11.14 13.86 26.24
CA PHE A 86 11.06 14.62 24.99
C PHE A 86 12.43 14.91 24.35
N PHE A 87 13.48 15.05 25.14
CA PHE A 87 14.81 15.45 24.69
C PHE A 87 15.88 14.35 24.84
N SER A 88 15.49 13.08 25.03
CA SER A 88 16.46 12.00 25.05
C SER A 88 16.63 11.39 23.66
N PHE A 89 17.77 11.66 23.03
CA PHE A 89 18.16 11.04 21.77
C PHE A 89 18.84 9.70 22.05
N ASP A 90 18.18 8.59 21.76
CA ASP A 90 18.75 7.26 21.81
C ASP A 90 19.15 6.81 20.39
N LEU A 91 20.43 6.99 20.09
CA LEU A 91 21.00 6.65 18.78
C LEU A 91 20.82 5.16 18.43
N SER A 92 20.81 4.28 19.45
CA SER A 92 20.60 2.83 19.24
C SER A 92 19.20 2.55 18.74
N ARG A 93 18.17 3.19 19.33
CA ARG A 93 16.78 3.08 18.87
C ARG A 93 16.58 3.67 17.49
N ILE A 94 17.19 4.82 17.22
CA ILE A 94 17.14 5.46 15.88
C ILE A 94 17.75 4.53 14.83
N LYS A 95 18.93 3.95 15.10
CA LYS A 95 19.56 2.96 14.20
C LYS A 95 18.67 1.73 13.97
N LYS A 96 17.99 1.24 15.00
CA LYS A 96 17.06 0.10 14.88
C LYS A 96 15.86 0.44 13.99
N ILE A 97 15.28 1.63 14.16
CA ILE A 97 14.17 2.11 13.31
C ILE A 97 14.66 2.29 11.87
N ALA A 98 15.81 2.92 11.65
CA ALA A 98 16.40 3.11 10.34
C ALA A 98 16.71 1.76 9.65
N LYS A 99 17.25 0.79 10.39
CA LYS A 99 17.56 -0.57 9.86
C LYS A 99 16.31 -1.31 9.37
N LEU A 100 15.16 -1.06 9.97
CA LEU A 100 13.88 -1.63 9.53
C LEU A 100 13.19 -0.75 8.48
N GLY A 101 13.27 0.56 8.63
CA GLY A 101 12.56 1.51 7.77
C GLY A 101 13.22 1.73 6.41
N ALA A 102 14.56 1.75 6.33
CA ALA A 102 15.26 1.98 5.08
C ALA A 102 14.96 0.90 4.00
N PRO A 103 15.01 -0.41 4.30
CA PRO A 103 14.60 -1.42 3.33
C PRO A 103 13.14 -1.26 2.87
N VAL A 104 12.23 -0.93 3.78
CA VAL A 104 10.82 -0.69 3.44
C VAL A 104 10.66 0.53 2.55
N ALA A 105 11.41 1.62 2.80
CA ALA A 105 11.41 2.80 1.95
C ALA A 105 11.94 2.47 0.54
N MET A 106 13.04 1.72 0.46
CA MET A 106 13.58 1.24 -0.83
C MET A 106 12.57 0.35 -1.58
N GLN A 107 11.85 -0.52 -0.88
CA GLN A 107 10.80 -1.35 -1.46
C GLN A 107 9.71 -0.51 -2.13
N TYR A 108 9.17 0.51 -1.45
CA TYR A 108 8.22 1.44 -2.03
C TYR A 108 8.81 2.24 -3.19
N SER A 109 10.08 2.64 -3.09
CA SER A 109 10.77 3.34 -4.18
C SER A 109 10.89 2.48 -5.42
N PHE A 110 11.24 1.20 -5.28
CA PHE A 110 11.31 0.27 -6.42
C PHE A 110 9.95 0.05 -7.07
N GLU A 111 8.89 -0.08 -6.27
CA GLU A 111 7.53 -0.25 -6.76
C GLU A 111 7.06 1.00 -7.51
N ILE A 112 7.08 2.17 -6.86
CA ILE A 112 6.62 3.43 -7.45
C ILE A 112 7.42 3.78 -8.71
N SER A 113 8.75 3.61 -8.68
CA SER A 113 9.60 3.91 -9.83
C SER A 113 9.37 2.95 -11.01
N ALA A 114 9.01 1.68 -10.74
CA ALA A 114 8.66 0.74 -11.81
C ALA A 114 7.35 1.13 -12.51
N PHE A 115 6.30 1.49 -11.75
CA PHE A 115 5.04 1.99 -12.33
C PHE A 115 5.23 3.32 -13.06
N SER A 116 6.01 4.24 -12.51
CA SER A 116 6.35 5.50 -13.17
C SER A 116 7.16 5.27 -14.44
N GLY A 117 8.13 4.36 -14.41
CA GLY A 117 8.91 3.96 -15.57
C GLY A 117 8.05 3.33 -16.67
N ALA A 118 7.09 2.48 -16.30
CA ALA A 118 6.10 1.94 -17.23
C ALA A 118 5.28 3.06 -17.91
N GLY A 119 4.83 4.05 -17.13
CA GLY A 119 4.12 5.22 -17.66
C GLY A 119 4.98 6.04 -18.64
N ILE A 120 6.28 6.20 -18.36
CA ILE A 120 7.23 6.87 -19.29
C ILE A 120 7.39 6.05 -20.58
N LEU A 121 7.59 4.74 -20.48
CA LEU A 121 7.71 3.85 -21.65
C LEU A 121 6.45 3.91 -22.52
N ILE A 122 5.26 3.88 -21.92
CA ILE A 122 4.00 3.99 -22.65
C ILE A 122 3.87 5.37 -23.30
N GLY A 123 4.34 6.43 -22.65
CA GLY A 123 4.38 7.78 -23.22
C GLY A 123 5.19 7.89 -24.50
N THR A 124 6.18 7.02 -24.74
CA THR A 124 6.93 6.95 -26.01
C THR A 124 6.12 6.32 -27.16
N ILE A 125 5.06 5.56 -26.85
CA ILE A 125 4.16 4.97 -27.84
C ILE A 125 3.20 6.03 -28.36
N GLY A 126 2.52 6.75 -27.43
CA GLY A 126 1.58 7.79 -27.80
C GLY A 126 0.87 8.42 -26.60
N LYS A 127 0.30 9.62 -26.82
CA LYS A 127 -0.42 10.35 -25.77
C LYS A 127 -1.73 9.69 -25.38
N VAL A 128 -2.42 9.06 -26.32
CA VAL A 128 -3.69 8.36 -26.10
C VAL A 128 -3.46 7.11 -25.26
N GLU A 129 -2.41 6.35 -25.59
CA GLU A 129 -2.00 5.16 -24.87
C GLU A 129 -1.59 5.49 -23.43
N GLN A 130 -0.88 6.59 -23.25
CA GLN A 130 -0.48 7.06 -21.91
C GLN A 130 -1.70 7.50 -21.10
N ALA A 131 -2.66 8.19 -21.68
CA ALA A 131 -3.92 8.57 -21.01
C ALA A 131 -4.73 7.34 -20.60
N ALA A 132 -4.83 6.33 -21.47
CA ALA A 132 -5.49 5.07 -21.18
C ALA A 132 -4.80 4.29 -20.05
N HIS A 133 -3.46 4.25 -20.05
CA HIS A 133 -2.68 3.66 -18.98
C HIS A 133 -2.97 4.32 -17.63
N PHE A 134 -2.92 5.65 -17.54
CA PHE A 134 -3.20 6.35 -16.29
C PHE A 134 -4.64 6.20 -15.83
N THR A 135 -5.59 6.11 -16.75
CA THR A 135 -7.00 5.81 -16.45
C THR A 135 -7.13 4.43 -15.80
N ALA A 136 -6.57 3.38 -16.42
CA ALA A 136 -6.60 2.03 -15.88
C ALA A 136 -5.81 1.91 -14.55
N LEU A 137 -4.64 2.56 -14.47
CA LEU A 137 -3.81 2.58 -13.27
C LEU A 137 -4.52 3.28 -12.09
N SER A 138 -5.27 4.36 -12.34
CA SER A 138 -6.02 5.06 -11.29
C SER A 138 -7.14 4.20 -10.71
N LEU A 139 -7.82 3.42 -11.53
CA LEU A 139 -8.82 2.44 -11.10
C LEU A 139 -8.18 1.31 -10.29
N ALA A 140 -7.04 0.77 -10.76
CA ALA A 140 -6.30 -0.25 -10.04
C ALA A 140 -5.75 0.28 -8.70
N ALA A 141 -5.26 1.52 -8.65
CA ALA A 141 -4.77 2.14 -7.43
C ALA A 141 -5.85 2.29 -6.35
N PHE A 142 -7.11 2.52 -6.75
CA PHE A 142 -8.23 2.57 -5.80
C PHE A 142 -8.42 1.23 -5.08
N THR A 143 -8.41 0.12 -5.80
CA THR A 143 -8.54 -1.23 -5.22
C THR A 143 -7.29 -1.61 -4.41
N TYR A 144 -6.10 -1.22 -4.86
CA TYR A 144 -4.84 -1.39 -4.14
C TYR A 144 -4.86 -0.70 -2.76
N MET A 145 -5.44 0.50 -2.63
CA MET A 145 -5.56 1.18 -1.34
C MET A 145 -6.36 0.37 -0.32
N LEU A 146 -7.40 -0.33 -0.74
CA LEU A 146 -8.17 -1.23 0.13
C LEU A 146 -7.36 -2.46 0.53
N ALA A 147 -6.61 -3.05 -0.40
CA ALA A 147 -5.69 -4.16 -0.12
C ALA A 147 -4.56 -3.77 0.85
N THR A 148 -4.04 -2.54 0.76
CA THR A 148 -3.05 -2.03 1.72
C THR A 148 -3.63 -1.92 3.13
N GLY A 149 -4.92 -1.66 3.27
CA GLY A 149 -5.63 -1.73 4.55
C GLY A 149 -5.56 -3.13 5.17
N ILE A 150 -5.84 -4.18 4.36
CA ILE A 150 -5.73 -5.58 4.77
C ILE A 150 -4.26 -5.92 5.14
N ALA A 151 -3.30 -5.47 4.34
CA ALA A 151 -1.87 -5.68 4.59
C ALA A 151 -1.39 -5.01 5.90
N ASN A 152 -1.88 -3.82 6.21
CA ASN A 152 -1.58 -3.15 7.47
C ASN A 152 -2.16 -3.91 8.67
N ALA A 153 -3.39 -4.41 8.57
CA ALA A 153 -3.99 -5.27 9.59
C ALA A 153 -3.20 -6.57 9.77
N ALA A 154 -2.75 -7.18 8.67
CA ALA A 154 -1.87 -8.34 8.68
C ALA A 154 -0.54 -8.05 9.40
N THR A 155 0.09 -6.89 9.11
CA THR A 155 1.33 -6.46 9.77
C THR A 155 1.17 -6.37 11.28
N ILE A 156 0.11 -5.71 11.75
CA ILE A 156 -0.17 -5.52 13.18
C ILE A 156 -0.44 -6.87 13.86
N LYS A 157 -1.32 -7.70 13.28
CA LYS A 157 -1.69 -9.00 13.86
C LYS A 157 -0.51 -9.97 13.90
N THR A 158 0.25 -10.06 12.82
CA THR A 158 1.42 -10.95 12.76
C THR A 158 2.54 -10.45 13.69
N GLY A 159 2.76 -9.13 13.77
CA GLY A 159 3.72 -8.53 14.69
C GLY A 159 3.39 -8.77 16.16
N ASN A 160 2.12 -8.58 16.55
CA ASN A 160 1.66 -8.85 17.92
C ASN A 160 1.78 -10.33 18.28
N ASN A 161 1.37 -11.24 17.38
CA ASN A 161 1.51 -12.67 17.59
C ASN A 161 2.99 -13.12 17.63
N PHE A 162 3.85 -12.47 16.83
CA PHE A 162 5.29 -12.73 16.86
C PHE A 162 5.91 -12.27 18.18
N GLY A 163 5.58 -11.08 18.66
CA GLY A 163 6.05 -10.54 19.94
C GLY A 163 5.60 -11.38 21.13
N SER A 164 4.38 -11.92 21.12
CA SER A 164 3.86 -12.83 22.16
C SER A 164 4.27 -14.29 21.98
N LYS A 165 5.14 -14.61 21.00
CA LYS A 165 5.58 -15.99 20.65
C LYS A 165 4.42 -16.95 20.32
N ASN A 166 3.27 -16.43 19.92
CA ASN A 166 2.11 -17.21 19.47
C ASN A 166 2.21 -17.52 17.97
N PHE A 167 3.08 -18.47 17.60
CA PHE A 167 3.33 -18.81 16.19
C PHE A 167 2.14 -19.47 15.49
N LYS A 168 1.25 -20.15 16.22
CA LYS A 168 0.00 -20.70 15.67
C LYS A 168 -0.95 -19.56 15.29
N GLY A 169 -1.17 -18.60 16.18
CA GLY A 169 -1.99 -17.41 15.92
C GLY A 169 -1.41 -16.53 14.80
N LEU A 170 -0.08 -16.41 14.73
CA LEU A 170 0.62 -15.72 13.66
C LEU A 170 0.28 -16.33 12.29
N ARG A 171 0.45 -17.65 12.15
CA ARG A 171 0.19 -18.35 10.88
C ARG A 171 -1.29 -18.27 10.47
N LEU A 172 -2.20 -18.44 11.43
CA LEU A 172 -3.65 -18.30 11.17
C LEU A 172 -4.00 -16.88 10.72
N SER A 173 -3.49 -15.85 11.40
CA SER A 173 -3.74 -14.45 11.01
C SER A 173 -3.21 -14.12 9.62
N ALA A 174 -2.01 -14.61 9.27
CA ALA A 174 -1.43 -14.42 7.95
C ALA A 174 -2.26 -15.10 6.87
N ILE A 175 -2.61 -16.38 7.05
CA ILE A 175 -3.42 -17.14 6.07
C ILE A 175 -4.80 -16.51 5.91
N ALA A 176 -5.45 -16.09 7.01
CA ALA A 176 -6.73 -15.38 6.95
C ALA A 176 -6.61 -14.08 6.14
N SER A 177 -5.52 -13.31 6.30
CA SER A 177 -5.30 -12.08 5.53
C SER A 177 -5.13 -12.37 4.03
N TYR A 178 -4.43 -13.46 3.66
CA TYR A 178 -4.35 -13.90 2.26
C TYR A 178 -5.72 -14.28 1.70
N HIS A 179 -6.54 -15.03 2.44
CA HIS A 179 -7.88 -15.39 1.97
C HIS A 179 -8.77 -14.16 1.78
N ILE A 180 -8.76 -13.23 2.73
CA ILE A 180 -9.55 -11.99 2.65
C ILE A 180 -9.14 -11.17 1.41
N VAL A 181 -7.84 -10.99 1.16
CA VAL A 181 -7.38 -10.20 0.02
C VAL A 181 -7.66 -10.91 -1.31
N ILE A 182 -7.54 -12.24 -1.37
CA ILE A 182 -7.86 -12.99 -2.59
C ILE A 182 -9.35 -12.86 -2.93
N VAL A 183 -10.24 -13.04 -1.95
CA VAL A 183 -11.68 -12.87 -2.14
C VAL A 183 -12.01 -11.45 -2.59
N PHE A 184 -11.46 -10.44 -1.92
CA PHE A 184 -11.66 -9.04 -2.27
C PHE A 184 -11.15 -8.72 -3.68
N MET A 185 -9.91 -9.12 -4.00
CA MET A 185 -9.33 -8.87 -5.31
C MET A 185 -9.99 -9.67 -6.43
N SER A 186 -10.52 -10.86 -6.14
CA SER A 186 -11.32 -11.60 -7.12
C SER A 186 -12.63 -10.89 -7.44
N ALA A 187 -13.31 -10.33 -6.43
CA ALA A 187 -14.52 -9.54 -6.64
C ALA A 187 -14.25 -8.28 -7.47
N THR A 188 -13.16 -7.55 -7.17
CA THR A 188 -12.78 -6.37 -7.95
C THR A 188 -12.26 -6.72 -9.34
N ALA A 189 -11.60 -7.85 -9.53
CA ALA A 189 -11.20 -8.37 -10.83
C ALA A 189 -12.43 -8.66 -11.72
N LEU A 190 -13.44 -9.33 -11.18
CA LEU A 190 -14.71 -9.54 -11.87
C LEU A 190 -15.39 -8.22 -12.24
N LEU A 191 -15.40 -7.24 -11.33
CA LEU A 191 -15.92 -5.90 -11.61
C LEU A 191 -15.18 -5.24 -12.77
N PHE A 192 -13.85 -5.30 -12.80
CA PHE A 192 -13.03 -4.73 -13.88
C PHE A 192 -13.28 -5.42 -15.22
N MET A 193 -13.45 -6.75 -15.22
CA MET A 193 -13.74 -7.50 -16.44
C MET A 193 -15.15 -7.25 -16.97
N LEU A 194 -16.16 -7.20 -16.09
CA LEU A 194 -17.56 -7.03 -16.49
C LEU A 194 -17.89 -5.58 -16.83
N ALA A 195 -17.30 -4.61 -16.16
CA ALA A 195 -17.55 -3.19 -16.33
C ALA A 195 -16.40 -2.44 -17.03
N ASN A 196 -15.53 -3.16 -17.78
CA ASN A 196 -14.36 -2.60 -18.44
C ASN A 196 -14.67 -1.42 -19.36
N ASN A 197 -15.78 -1.46 -20.08
CA ASN A 197 -16.22 -0.40 -20.98
C ASN A 197 -16.88 0.79 -20.25
N LEU A 198 -17.36 0.59 -19.02
CA LEU A 198 -18.08 1.61 -18.25
C LEU A 198 -17.15 2.39 -17.30
N LEU A 199 -16.24 1.69 -16.62
CA LEU A 199 -15.38 2.29 -15.60
C LEU A 199 -14.50 3.45 -16.11
N PRO A 200 -13.92 3.42 -17.32
CA PRO A 200 -13.09 4.53 -17.81
C PRO A 200 -13.84 5.86 -17.96
N TYR A 201 -15.17 5.85 -18.15
CA TYR A 201 -15.97 7.07 -18.23
C TYR A 201 -15.91 7.94 -16.98
N VAL A 202 -15.50 7.40 -15.84
CA VAL A 202 -15.27 8.17 -14.62
C VAL A 202 -14.13 9.19 -14.78
N TYR A 203 -13.19 8.92 -15.69
CA TYR A 203 -11.98 9.72 -15.87
C TYR A 203 -11.95 10.50 -17.20
N THR A 204 -12.56 9.98 -18.24
CA THR A 204 -12.50 10.58 -19.57
C THR A 204 -13.75 10.31 -20.39
N SER A 205 -14.04 11.22 -21.32
CA SER A 205 -15.10 11.06 -22.34
C SER A 205 -14.53 10.71 -23.73
N ASP A 206 -13.20 10.64 -23.88
CA ASP A 206 -12.56 10.30 -25.16
C ASP A 206 -12.73 8.80 -25.42
N THR A 207 -13.50 8.48 -26.46
CA THR A 207 -13.82 7.11 -26.84
C THR A 207 -12.62 6.28 -27.23
N THR A 208 -11.57 6.91 -27.77
CA THR A 208 -10.32 6.24 -28.15
C THR A 208 -9.55 5.79 -26.89
N VAL A 209 -9.43 6.69 -25.91
CA VAL A 209 -8.82 6.40 -24.61
C VAL A 209 -9.61 5.32 -23.88
N ILE A 210 -10.95 5.40 -23.89
CA ILE A 210 -11.84 4.43 -23.27
C ILE A 210 -11.64 3.03 -23.86
N GLY A 211 -11.55 2.93 -25.19
CA GLY A 211 -11.36 1.65 -25.87
C GLY A 211 -10.06 0.94 -25.46
N ILE A 212 -8.95 1.68 -25.35
CA ILE A 212 -7.67 1.12 -24.89
C ILE A 212 -7.73 0.81 -23.38
N ALA A 213 -8.25 1.74 -22.58
CA ALA A 213 -8.37 1.54 -21.13
C ALA A 213 -9.24 0.32 -20.78
N ALA A 214 -10.30 0.06 -21.54
CA ALA A 214 -11.15 -1.12 -21.37
C ALA A 214 -10.37 -2.44 -21.57
N GLN A 215 -9.50 -2.49 -22.57
CA GLN A 215 -8.62 -3.66 -22.76
C GLN A 215 -7.62 -3.81 -21.60
N LEU A 216 -7.04 -2.70 -21.14
CA LEU A 216 -6.13 -2.71 -20.00
C LEU A 216 -6.81 -3.15 -18.70
N LEU A 217 -8.10 -2.82 -18.51
CA LEU A 217 -8.86 -3.24 -17.33
C LEU A 217 -9.08 -4.76 -17.27
N ILE A 218 -9.16 -5.44 -18.42
CA ILE A 218 -9.19 -6.90 -18.45
C ILE A 218 -7.87 -7.47 -17.92
N ILE A 219 -6.74 -6.92 -18.37
CA ILE A 219 -5.41 -7.32 -17.86
C ILE A 219 -5.27 -6.97 -16.38
N ALA A 220 -5.75 -5.77 -15.99
CA ALA A 220 -5.78 -5.31 -14.61
C ALA A 220 -6.59 -6.24 -13.69
N GLY A 221 -7.60 -6.91 -14.19
CA GLY A 221 -8.34 -7.92 -13.44
C GLY A 221 -7.43 -9.06 -12.95
N PHE A 222 -6.57 -9.60 -13.82
CA PHE A 222 -5.56 -10.60 -13.41
C PHE A 222 -4.45 -10.01 -12.55
N PHE A 223 -3.95 -8.85 -12.93
CA PHE A 223 -2.93 -8.09 -12.22
C PHE A 223 -3.29 -7.90 -10.73
N GLN A 224 -4.53 -7.52 -10.43
CA GLN A 224 -4.97 -7.24 -9.06
C GLN A 224 -4.86 -8.44 -8.11
N LEU A 225 -5.06 -9.66 -8.59
CA LEU A 225 -4.95 -10.87 -7.77
C LEU A 225 -3.52 -11.02 -7.21
N PHE A 226 -2.53 -10.76 -8.06
CA PHE A 226 -1.12 -10.83 -7.67
C PHE A 226 -0.71 -9.62 -6.85
N ASP A 227 -1.23 -8.43 -7.16
CA ASP A 227 -0.97 -7.19 -6.44
C ASP A 227 -1.46 -7.29 -4.98
N GLY A 228 -2.70 -7.71 -4.76
CA GLY A 228 -3.24 -7.92 -3.42
C GLY A 228 -2.48 -8.97 -2.61
N THR A 229 -2.12 -10.10 -3.22
CA THR A 229 -1.36 -11.14 -2.55
C THR A 229 0.07 -10.70 -2.24
N GLN A 230 0.72 -9.94 -3.13
CA GLN A 230 2.02 -9.33 -2.89
C GLN A 230 1.98 -8.38 -1.69
N VAL A 231 1.07 -7.40 -1.67
CA VAL A 231 1.03 -6.39 -0.61
C VAL A 231 0.75 -7.00 0.76
N VAL A 232 -0.12 -8.02 0.83
CA VAL A 232 -0.34 -8.77 2.08
C VAL A 232 0.90 -9.56 2.48
N GLY A 233 1.59 -10.19 1.52
CA GLY A 233 2.85 -10.89 1.75
C GLY A 233 3.93 -9.98 2.36
N LEU A 234 4.07 -8.78 1.82
CA LEU A 234 4.95 -7.74 2.36
C LEU A 234 4.53 -7.31 3.77
N GLY A 235 3.22 -7.14 4.00
CA GLY A 235 2.68 -6.80 5.33
C GLY A 235 2.98 -7.86 6.38
N VAL A 236 2.74 -9.13 6.07
CA VAL A 236 3.00 -10.26 6.95
C VAL A 236 4.49 -10.36 7.29
N LEU A 237 5.39 -10.30 6.31
CA LEU A 237 6.83 -10.38 6.51
C LEU A 237 7.37 -9.18 7.28
N ARG A 238 6.80 -7.99 7.06
CA ARG A 238 7.10 -6.78 7.84
C ARG A 238 6.73 -6.97 9.32
N GLY A 239 5.58 -7.59 9.61
CA GLY A 239 5.18 -7.95 10.97
C GLY A 239 6.16 -8.91 11.66
N LEU A 240 6.85 -9.76 10.90
CA LEU A 240 7.92 -10.64 11.37
C LEU A 240 9.29 -9.93 11.51
N GLY A 241 9.40 -8.65 11.16
CA GLY A 241 10.66 -7.92 11.08
C GLY A 241 11.57 -8.37 9.92
N ASP A 242 11.06 -9.19 9.01
CA ASP A 242 11.78 -9.62 7.82
C ASP A 242 11.52 -8.64 6.67
N VAL A 243 12.37 -7.62 6.53
CA VAL A 243 12.20 -6.54 5.55
C VAL A 243 13.22 -6.58 4.41
N ASN A 244 14.45 -7.09 4.65
CA ASN A 244 15.53 -7.05 3.67
C ASN A 244 15.26 -7.96 2.46
N MET A 245 14.87 -9.22 2.70
CA MET A 245 14.58 -10.16 1.62
C MET A 245 13.32 -9.76 0.82
N PRO A 246 12.22 -9.31 1.43
CA PRO A 246 11.11 -8.73 0.69
C PRO A 246 11.51 -7.56 -0.20
N THR A 247 12.38 -6.67 0.26
CA THR A 247 12.89 -5.55 -0.56
C THR A 247 13.66 -6.05 -1.78
N PHE A 248 14.54 -7.06 -1.60
CA PHE A 248 15.27 -7.66 -2.71
C PHE A 248 14.33 -8.37 -3.70
N ILE A 249 13.34 -9.11 -3.19
CA ILE A 249 12.31 -9.76 -4.03
C ILE A 249 11.55 -8.70 -4.84
N THR A 250 11.15 -7.58 -4.24
CA THR A 250 10.47 -6.49 -4.94
C THR A 250 11.34 -5.92 -6.06
N PHE A 251 12.62 -5.62 -5.78
CA PHE A 251 13.55 -5.15 -6.81
C PHE A 251 13.65 -6.15 -7.97
N LEU A 252 13.92 -7.42 -7.68
CA LEU A 252 14.03 -8.48 -8.69
C LEU A 252 12.76 -8.57 -9.54
N SER A 253 11.60 -8.59 -8.89
CA SER A 253 10.32 -8.80 -9.55
C SER A 253 9.93 -7.66 -10.49
N TYR A 254 10.13 -6.41 -10.08
CA TYR A 254 9.75 -5.27 -10.91
C TYR A 254 10.82 -4.87 -11.91
N TRP A 255 12.08 -4.75 -11.46
CA TRP A 255 13.15 -4.17 -12.28
C TRP A 255 13.88 -5.19 -13.14
N VAL A 256 14.02 -6.44 -12.68
CA VAL A 256 14.73 -7.49 -13.44
C VAL A 256 13.75 -8.30 -14.29
N ILE A 257 12.51 -8.48 -13.86
CA ILE A 257 11.50 -9.27 -14.58
C ILE A 257 10.44 -8.37 -15.20
N GLY A 258 9.71 -7.60 -14.42
CA GLY A 258 8.52 -6.87 -14.86
C GLY A 258 8.80 -5.87 -15.99
N ILE A 259 9.70 -4.93 -15.76
CA ILE A 259 10.04 -3.89 -16.75
C ILE A 259 10.69 -4.47 -17.99
N PRO A 260 11.72 -5.35 -17.91
CA PRO A 260 12.33 -5.92 -19.12
C PRO A 260 11.35 -6.78 -19.93
N VAL A 261 10.56 -7.64 -19.31
CA VAL A 261 9.54 -8.44 -19.99
C VAL A 261 8.50 -7.53 -20.65
N GLY A 262 8.03 -6.51 -19.94
CA GLY A 262 7.08 -5.53 -20.49
C GLY A 262 7.66 -4.79 -21.70
N TYR A 263 8.91 -4.33 -21.61
CA TYR A 263 9.61 -3.68 -22.71
C TYR A 263 9.72 -4.61 -23.94
N LEU A 264 10.14 -5.86 -23.75
CA LEU A 264 10.26 -6.82 -24.85
C LEU A 264 8.90 -7.12 -25.50
N LEU A 265 7.86 -7.35 -24.70
CA LEU A 265 6.50 -7.61 -25.21
C LEU A 265 5.96 -6.38 -25.97
N CYS A 266 6.20 -5.19 -25.46
CA CYS A 266 5.72 -3.96 -26.06
C CYS A 266 6.40 -3.67 -27.41
N PHE A 267 7.73 -3.58 -27.41
CA PHE A 267 8.49 -3.04 -28.55
C PHE A 267 8.98 -4.12 -29.51
N LYS A 268 9.38 -5.29 -29.01
CA LYS A 268 9.91 -6.36 -29.87
C LYS A 268 8.81 -7.26 -30.44
N TYR A 269 7.81 -7.56 -29.63
CA TYR A 269 6.69 -8.44 -30.03
C TYR A 269 5.44 -7.69 -30.48
N GLY A 270 5.43 -6.36 -30.42
CA GLY A 270 4.35 -5.53 -30.98
C GLY A 270 3.02 -5.51 -30.19
N PHE A 271 3.03 -5.95 -28.90
CA PHE A 271 1.83 -5.91 -28.08
C PHE A 271 1.45 -4.51 -27.59
N GLY A 272 2.27 -3.48 -27.88
CA GLY A 272 2.00 -2.10 -27.47
C GLY A 272 1.83 -1.95 -25.97
N VAL A 273 0.87 -1.15 -25.54
CA VAL A 273 0.59 -0.89 -24.11
C VAL A 273 0.25 -2.15 -23.34
N ASN A 274 -0.47 -3.09 -23.95
CA ASN A 274 -0.81 -4.36 -23.33
C ASN A 274 0.46 -5.15 -22.92
N GLY A 275 1.53 -5.06 -23.73
CA GLY A 275 2.81 -5.71 -23.44
C GLY A 275 3.43 -5.21 -22.12
N ILE A 276 3.38 -3.90 -21.84
CA ILE A 276 3.86 -3.34 -20.58
C ILE A 276 3.04 -3.87 -19.40
N TRP A 277 1.71 -3.94 -19.52
CA TRP A 277 0.84 -4.47 -18.48
C TRP A 277 1.06 -5.95 -18.22
N TYR A 278 1.29 -6.75 -19.26
CA TYR A 278 1.68 -8.16 -19.10
C TYR A 278 3.00 -8.27 -18.32
N GLY A 279 3.99 -7.44 -18.65
CA GLY A 279 5.27 -7.42 -17.94
C GLY A 279 5.09 -7.08 -16.45
N LEU A 280 4.32 -6.04 -16.12
CA LEU A 280 3.99 -5.69 -14.73
C LEU A 280 3.26 -6.84 -14.02
N THR A 281 2.33 -7.51 -14.70
CA THR A 281 1.60 -8.68 -14.16
C THR A 281 2.55 -9.84 -13.85
N PHE A 282 3.51 -10.14 -14.73
CA PHE A 282 4.54 -11.16 -14.49
C PHE A 282 5.47 -10.79 -13.33
N GLY A 283 5.80 -9.50 -13.20
CA GLY A 283 6.55 -8.99 -12.05
C GLY A 283 5.79 -9.25 -10.74
N LEU A 284 4.52 -8.86 -10.68
CA LEU A 284 3.66 -9.08 -9.51
C LEU A 284 3.45 -10.56 -9.18
N LEU A 285 3.23 -11.39 -10.20
CA LEU A 285 3.12 -12.83 -10.02
C LEU A 285 4.39 -13.40 -9.37
N THR A 286 5.55 -13.01 -9.88
CA THR A 286 6.84 -13.44 -9.32
C THR A 286 6.99 -12.97 -7.87
N ALA A 287 6.68 -11.70 -7.58
CA ALA A 287 6.75 -11.16 -6.23
C ALA A 287 5.82 -11.92 -5.28
N SER A 288 4.56 -12.13 -5.66
CA SER A 288 3.57 -12.81 -4.83
C SER A 288 3.99 -14.24 -4.48
N ILE A 289 4.50 -15.01 -5.46
CA ILE A 289 4.98 -16.37 -5.26
C ILE A 289 6.21 -16.38 -4.33
N LEU A 290 7.23 -15.57 -4.61
CA LEU A 290 8.46 -15.54 -3.82
C LEU A 290 8.22 -15.08 -2.37
N LEU A 291 7.35 -14.08 -2.17
CA LEU A 291 6.98 -13.61 -0.83
C LEU A 291 6.19 -14.68 -0.07
N PHE A 292 5.28 -15.39 -0.73
CA PHE A 292 4.54 -16.49 -0.10
C PHE A 292 5.46 -17.65 0.29
N ILE A 293 6.38 -18.06 -0.58
CA ILE A 293 7.40 -19.08 -0.26
C ILE A 293 8.26 -18.61 0.92
N ARG A 294 8.69 -17.34 0.92
CA ARG A 294 9.44 -16.76 2.04
C ARG A 294 8.68 -16.83 3.35
N PHE A 295 7.41 -16.44 3.34
CA PHE A 295 6.52 -16.55 4.50
C PHE A 295 6.43 -17.99 5.01
N GLN A 296 6.18 -18.96 4.16
CA GLN A 296 6.10 -20.37 4.54
C GLN A 296 7.39 -20.87 5.18
N ASN A 297 8.54 -20.54 4.59
CA ASN A 297 9.84 -20.96 5.09
C ASN A 297 10.18 -20.30 6.44
N ARG A 298 9.83 -19.01 6.64
CA ARG A 298 10.05 -18.32 7.91
C ARG A 298 9.18 -18.88 9.02
N THR A 299 7.90 -19.12 8.75
CA THR A 299 6.97 -19.66 9.78
C THR A 299 7.27 -21.11 10.14
N LYS A 300 7.72 -21.96 9.20
CA LYS A 300 8.19 -23.31 9.49
C LYS A 300 9.39 -23.30 10.44
N LYS A 301 10.40 -22.46 10.17
CA LYS A 301 11.59 -22.33 11.05
C LYS A 301 11.23 -21.88 12.45
N LEU A 302 10.31 -20.91 12.59
CA LEU A 302 9.85 -20.42 13.90
C LEU A 302 9.08 -21.51 14.70
N ALA A 303 8.32 -22.34 14.01
CA ALA A 303 7.62 -23.47 14.64
C ALA A 303 8.60 -24.54 15.14
N ALA A 304 9.63 -24.88 14.36
CA ALA A 304 10.66 -25.85 14.74
C ALA A 304 11.45 -25.39 15.98
N GLN A 305 11.90 -24.13 16.01
CA GLN A 305 12.62 -23.56 17.15
C GLN A 305 11.82 -23.63 18.46
N LYS A 306 10.49 -23.52 18.41
CA LYS A 306 9.65 -23.65 19.61
C LYS A 306 9.63 -25.08 20.14
N THR A 307 9.65 -26.08 19.25
CA THR A 307 9.62 -27.50 19.63
C THR A 307 10.93 -27.89 20.33
N GLU A 308 12.06 -27.40 19.83
CA GLU A 308 13.39 -27.62 20.43
C GLU A 308 13.50 -26.98 21.85
N LEU A 309 12.94 -25.76 22.03
CA LEU A 309 12.94 -25.07 23.32
C LEU A 309 12.01 -25.71 24.38
N HIS A 310 11.08 -26.56 23.99
CA HIS A 310 10.22 -27.30 24.92
C HIS A 310 10.76 -28.70 25.25
N GLN A 311 11.76 -29.16 24.51
CA GLN A 311 12.42 -30.46 24.71
C GLN A 311 13.75 -30.34 25.50
N ALA A 312 14.30 -29.13 25.61
CA ALA A 312 15.46 -28.77 26.42
C ALA A 312 15.04 -28.19 27.78
#